data_827aea975e412c7b45f746b92a0313c5
#
_entry.id   827aea975e412c7b45f746b92a0313c5
#
_cell.length_a   1.000
_cell.length_b   1.000
_cell.length_c   1.000
_cell.angle_alpha   90.00
_cell.angle_beta   90.00
_cell.angle_gamma   90.00
#
_symmetry.space_group_name_H-M   'P 1'
#
loop_
_entity.id
_entity.type
_entity.pdbx_description
1 polymer ?
#
loop_
_entity_poly.entity_id
_entity_poly.type
_entity_poly.pdbx_seq_one_letter_code
_entity_poly.pdbx_strand_id
1 'polypeptide(L)'
;MIIAIHHRPGSFSDRWIEYCKEKGIVYKTVNAYDSNIVEQVKDCDAFMWHHHHSNVKDTLFAKQLIYSLETAGIKCFPNYHTVWHFDDKVGQKYLLEAINAPLVPSYVFYSKKEAIKWVEKTVFPKVFKLRGGAGSKNVMLAHNKKEACRLVKKAFGKGFPQSSIGNLISEDLRKRKEGKKSLIEVVKDISAYYLKPGTFHKSHQIECGYAYFQDFIPNNDHDIRVVVIGDRVMAEKRYCRNGDFRASGSGKFEYGSIPDEVIQTAFDTAKKLKLQCVAFDFIFLGVQPMIIEMSYGFGTHGITNSGGYWTEDLNWHEDKTLDFCGWMVENLINEII
;
A
#
# COMPACT_ATOMS: atom_id res chain seq x y z
N MET A 1 -0.25 -24.91 19.54
CA MET A 1 0.01 -23.81 18.61
C MET A 1 0.17 -22.50 19.40
N ILE A 2 1.24 -21.74 19.16
CA ILE A 2 1.52 -20.46 19.82
C ILE A 2 1.80 -19.40 18.73
N ILE A 3 1.11 -18.27 18.78
CA ILE A 3 1.30 -17.15 17.86
C ILE A 3 2.06 -16.03 18.57
N ALA A 4 3.23 -15.64 18.06
CA ALA A 4 3.94 -14.44 18.52
C ALA A 4 3.37 -13.22 17.78
N ILE A 5 2.98 -12.18 18.50
CA ILE A 5 2.39 -10.96 17.93
C ILE A 5 3.22 -9.74 18.34
N HIS A 6 3.78 -9.02 17.34
CA HIS A 6 4.30 -7.69 17.58
C HIS A 6 3.14 -6.71 17.71
N HIS A 7 2.92 -6.24 18.96
CA HIS A 7 1.82 -5.32 19.23
C HIS A 7 2.21 -3.86 19.03
N ARG A 8 1.38 -3.15 18.28
CA ARG A 8 1.44 -1.70 18.13
C ARG A 8 0.02 -1.13 18.23
N PRO A 9 -0.28 -0.31 19.26
CA PRO A 9 -1.59 0.31 19.43
C PRO A 9 -2.07 1.06 18.18
N GLY A 10 -3.35 0.93 17.84
CA GLY A 10 -3.96 1.52 16.66
C GLY A 10 -3.61 0.82 15.35
N SER A 11 -3.15 -0.42 15.40
CA SER A 11 -2.86 -1.27 14.23
C SER A 11 -3.72 -2.52 14.22
N PHE A 12 -3.63 -3.33 13.17
CA PHE A 12 -4.34 -4.63 13.09
C PHE A 12 -4.06 -5.53 14.30
N SER A 13 -2.91 -5.37 14.94
CA SER A 13 -2.53 -6.18 16.09
C SER A 13 -3.45 -6.04 17.31
N ASP A 14 -4.18 -4.93 17.43
CA ASP A 14 -5.19 -4.77 18.50
C ASP A 14 -6.27 -5.84 18.32
N ARG A 15 -6.85 -5.93 17.11
CA ARG A 15 -7.91 -6.91 16.84
C ARG A 15 -7.39 -8.36 16.78
N TRP A 16 -6.15 -8.60 16.32
CA TRP A 16 -5.55 -9.93 16.35
C TRP A 16 -5.46 -10.47 17.77
N ILE A 17 -5.05 -9.64 18.73
CA ILE A 17 -4.96 -10.02 20.15
C ILE A 17 -6.35 -10.30 20.74
N GLU A 18 -7.34 -9.44 20.42
CA GLU A 18 -8.73 -9.65 20.85
C GLU A 18 -9.29 -10.96 20.27
N TYR A 19 -9.10 -11.20 18.97
CA TYR A 19 -9.53 -12.43 18.31
C TYR A 19 -8.90 -13.67 18.95
N CYS A 20 -7.60 -13.65 19.24
CA CYS A 20 -6.94 -14.76 19.93
C CYS A 20 -7.57 -15.02 21.30
N LYS A 21 -7.89 -13.97 22.08
CA LYS A 21 -8.58 -14.12 23.37
C LYS A 21 -9.97 -14.71 23.21
N GLU A 22 -10.77 -14.21 22.29
CA GLU A 22 -12.15 -14.66 22.02
C GLU A 22 -12.19 -16.14 21.59
N LYS A 23 -11.19 -16.59 20.82
CA LYS A 23 -11.12 -17.96 20.30
C LYS A 23 -10.28 -18.91 21.16
N GLY A 24 -9.73 -18.46 22.28
CA GLY A 24 -8.88 -19.28 23.14
C GLY A 24 -7.55 -19.70 22.48
N ILE A 25 -7.05 -18.91 21.52
CA ILE A 25 -5.79 -19.17 20.82
C ILE A 25 -4.65 -18.70 21.69
N VAL A 26 -3.65 -19.57 21.92
CA VAL A 26 -2.47 -19.21 22.70
C VAL A 26 -1.60 -18.23 21.90
N TYR A 27 -1.34 -17.08 22.47
CA TYR A 27 -0.45 -16.08 21.87
C TYR A 27 0.50 -15.48 22.91
N LYS A 28 1.60 -14.89 22.44
CA LYS A 28 2.48 -14.05 23.25
C LYS A 28 2.79 -12.75 22.51
N THR A 29 2.85 -11.65 23.24
CA THR A 29 3.31 -10.37 22.68
C THR A 29 4.82 -10.33 22.70
N VAL A 30 5.40 -9.90 21.58
CA VAL A 30 6.85 -9.72 21.39
C VAL A 30 7.13 -8.35 20.82
N ASN A 31 8.37 -7.90 20.95
CA ASN A 31 8.81 -6.67 20.32
C ASN A 31 9.77 -6.99 19.15
N ALA A 32 9.32 -6.81 17.91
CA ALA A 32 10.12 -7.06 16.71
C ALA A 32 11.46 -6.30 16.67
N TYR A 33 11.58 -5.21 17.44
CA TYR A 33 12.81 -4.41 17.49
C TYR A 33 13.87 -4.93 18.47
N ASP A 34 13.59 -5.96 19.24
CA ASP A 34 14.53 -6.53 20.16
C ASP A 34 15.62 -7.31 19.40
N SER A 35 16.87 -7.15 19.79
CA SER A 35 18.01 -7.79 19.12
C SER A 35 17.97 -9.32 19.15
N ASN A 36 17.25 -9.91 20.11
CA ASN A 36 17.04 -11.34 20.27
C ASN A 36 15.66 -11.83 19.82
N ILE A 37 14.98 -11.10 18.92
CA ILE A 37 13.61 -11.44 18.48
C ILE A 37 13.53 -12.85 17.89
N VAL A 38 14.53 -13.30 17.15
CA VAL A 38 14.56 -14.66 16.58
C VAL A 38 14.52 -15.71 17.69
N GLU A 39 15.28 -15.51 18.76
CA GLU A 39 15.26 -16.40 19.92
C GLU A 39 13.92 -16.36 20.66
N GLN A 40 13.32 -15.18 20.76
CA GLN A 40 12.01 -15.05 21.43
C GLN A 40 10.88 -15.79 20.70
N VAL A 41 10.98 -15.99 19.38
CA VAL A 41 9.91 -16.61 18.59
C VAL A 41 10.20 -18.04 18.14
N LYS A 42 11.36 -18.60 18.47
CA LYS A 42 11.78 -19.93 18.00
C LYS A 42 10.82 -21.07 18.39
N ASP A 43 10.13 -20.93 19.52
CA ASP A 43 9.17 -21.91 20.02
C ASP A 43 7.73 -21.59 19.62
N CYS A 44 7.55 -20.65 18.67
CA CYS A 44 6.23 -20.29 18.15
C CYS A 44 5.99 -20.93 16.79
N ASP A 45 4.75 -21.27 16.54
CA ASP A 45 4.30 -21.79 15.25
C ASP A 45 4.14 -20.66 14.22
N ALA A 46 3.82 -19.46 14.70
CA ALA A 46 3.62 -18.29 13.85
C ALA A 46 4.11 -16.97 14.46
N PHE A 47 4.37 -16.01 13.58
CA PHE A 47 4.69 -14.62 13.92
C PHE A 47 3.83 -13.65 13.14
N MET A 48 3.19 -12.69 13.81
CA MET A 48 2.34 -11.65 13.20
C MET A 48 2.89 -10.26 13.47
N TRP A 49 3.06 -9.47 12.41
CA TRP A 49 3.56 -8.10 12.53
C TRP A 49 2.95 -7.16 11.47
N HIS A 50 2.05 -6.26 11.88
CA HIS A 50 1.58 -5.18 11.02
C HIS A 50 2.63 -4.07 10.93
N HIS A 51 3.72 -4.31 10.18
CA HIS A 51 4.73 -3.29 9.93
C HIS A 51 4.22 -2.21 8.97
N HIS A 52 4.75 -0.99 9.06
CA HIS A 52 4.22 0.14 8.33
C HIS A 52 5.32 0.98 7.66
N HIS A 53 5.10 1.37 6.40
CA HIS A 53 6.06 2.16 5.61
C HIS A 53 6.42 3.53 6.20
N SER A 54 5.55 4.12 7.04
CA SER A 54 5.85 5.38 7.73
C SER A 54 6.75 5.23 8.96
N ASN A 55 6.97 3.99 9.41
CA ASN A 55 7.91 3.69 10.48
C ASN A 55 9.25 3.26 9.88
N VAL A 56 10.26 4.11 10.04
CA VAL A 56 11.59 3.85 9.48
C VAL A 56 12.20 2.57 9.99
N LYS A 57 12.00 2.22 11.27
CA LYS A 57 12.50 0.96 11.82
C LYS A 57 11.92 -0.23 11.06
N ASP A 58 10.61 -0.20 10.77
CA ASP A 58 9.95 -1.26 10.01
C ASP A 58 10.56 -1.39 8.61
N THR A 59 10.80 -0.27 7.92
CA THR A 59 11.34 -0.28 6.55
C THR A 59 12.78 -0.78 6.48
N LEU A 60 13.53 -0.71 7.59
CA LEU A 60 14.92 -1.15 7.63
C LEU A 60 15.06 -2.67 7.59
N PHE A 61 14.20 -3.43 8.25
CA PHE A 61 14.46 -4.85 8.46
C PHE A 61 13.22 -5.77 8.46
N ALA A 62 11.99 -5.25 8.35
CA ALA A 62 10.81 -6.10 8.44
C ALA A 62 10.82 -7.24 7.41
N LYS A 63 11.16 -6.93 6.15
CA LYS A 63 11.24 -7.93 5.07
C LYS A 63 12.31 -9.00 5.35
N GLN A 64 13.45 -8.59 5.89
CA GLN A 64 14.56 -9.48 6.25
C GLN A 64 14.19 -10.38 7.42
N LEU A 65 13.58 -9.82 8.46
CA LEU A 65 13.13 -10.61 9.62
C LEU A 65 12.09 -11.64 9.21
N ILE A 66 11.04 -11.23 8.48
CA ILE A 66 9.97 -12.12 8.02
C ILE A 66 10.55 -13.26 7.18
N TYR A 67 11.40 -12.95 6.19
CA TYR A 67 12.06 -13.98 5.37
C TYR A 67 12.90 -14.95 6.21
N SER A 68 13.63 -14.43 7.21
CA SER A 68 14.47 -15.26 8.09
C SER A 68 13.63 -16.21 8.96
N LEU A 69 12.50 -15.72 9.49
CA LEU A 69 11.60 -16.54 10.30
C LEU A 69 10.91 -17.63 9.47
N GLU A 70 10.46 -17.30 8.25
CA GLU A 70 9.90 -18.30 7.33
C GLU A 70 10.93 -19.36 6.91
N THR A 71 12.18 -18.94 6.71
CA THR A 71 13.31 -19.87 6.43
C THR A 71 13.55 -20.82 7.62
N ALA A 72 13.28 -20.36 8.83
CA ALA A 72 13.34 -21.18 10.05
C ALA A 72 12.09 -22.05 10.28
N GLY A 73 11.08 -21.98 9.38
CA GLY A 73 9.85 -22.77 9.48
C GLY A 73 8.71 -22.11 10.25
N ILE A 74 8.89 -20.88 10.72
CA ILE A 74 7.85 -20.13 11.44
C ILE A 74 6.91 -19.49 10.42
N LYS A 75 5.61 -19.74 10.48
CA LYS A 75 4.63 -19.09 9.61
C LYS A 75 4.53 -17.60 9.93
N CYS A 76 4.58 -16.75 8.92
CA CYS A 76 4.47 -15.30 9.12
C CYS A 76 3.19 -14.73 8.54
N PHE A 77 2.61 -13.74 9.23
CA PHE A 77 1.62 -12.85 8.67
C PHE A 77 2.03 -11.38 8.88
N PRO A 78 2.17 -10.60 7.83
CA PRO A 78 2.14 -11.03 6.43
C PRO A 78 3.36 -11.91 6.08
N ASN A 79 3.21 -12.84 5.13
CA ASN A 79 4.31 -13.65 4.64
C ASN A 79 5.27 -12.85 3.75
N TYR A 80 6.42 -13.41 3.41
CA TYR A 80 7.42 -12.72 2.58
C TYR A 80 6.88 -12.32 1.20
N HIS A 81 6.06 -13.16 0.56
CA HIS A 81 5.43 -12.83 -0.72
C HIS A 81 4.57 -11.58 -0.62
N THR A 82 3.78 -11.47 0.45
CA THR A 82 2.91 -10.32 0.73
C THR A 82 3.71 -9.04 1.00
N VAL A 83 4.83 -9.10 1.73
CA VAL A 83 5.57 -7.90 2.11
C VAL A 83 6.63 -7.48 1.10
N TRP A 84 7.09 -8.39 0.24
CA TRP A 84 8.21 -8.12 -0.67
C TRP A 84 8.00 -6.84 -1.49
N HIS A 85 6.81 -6.67 -2.05
CA HIS A 85 6.46 -5.53 -2.90
C HIS A 85 5.93 -4.31 -2.12
N PHE A 86 5.81 -4.38 -0.79
CA PHE A 86 5.20 -3.32 0.00
C PHE A 86 6.00 -2.02 -0.08
N ASP A 87 5.28 -0.93 -0.39
CA ASP A 87 5.81 0.42 -0.61
C ASP A 87 6.92 0.50 -1.67
N ASP A 88 6.88 -0.38 -2.68
CA ASP A 88 7.84 -0.42 -3.78
C ASP A 88 7.14 -0.55 -5.13
N LYS A 89 6.73 0.58 -5.72
CA LYS A 89 6.04 0.61 -7.03
C LYS A 89 6.89 0.09 -8.19
N VAL A 90 8.20 0.15 -8.07
CA VAL A 90 9.13 -0.43 -9.06
C VAL A 90 9.12 -1.95 -8.96
N GLY A 91 9.19 -2.49 -7.74
CA GLY A 91 9.05 -3.92 -7.48
C GLY A 91 7.68 -4.44 -7.91
N GLN A 92 6.59 -3.71 -7.60
CA GLN A 92 5.23 -4.05 -8.03
C GLN A 92 5.12 -4.15 -9.56
N LYS A 93 5.72 -3.19 -10.29
CA LYS A 93 5.75 -3.23 -11.76
C LYS A 93 6.34 -4.54 -12.28
N TYR A 94 7.54 -4.87 -11.84
CA TYR A 94 8.21 -6.09 -12.32
C TYR A 94 7.44 -7.36 -11.92
N LEU A 95 6.89 -7.39 -10.71
CA LEU A 95 6.14 -8.53 -10.21
C LEU A 95 4.85 -8.77 -11.01
N LEU A 96 4.07 -7.70 -11.23
CA LEU A 96 2.81 -7.78 -11.99
C LEU A 96 3.05 -8.08 -13.48
N GLU A 97 4.08 -7.51 -14.09
CA GLU A 97 4.47 -7.83 -15.47
C GLU A 97 4.92 -9.30 -15.62
N ALA A 98 5.71 -9.81 -14.66
CA ALA A 98 6.21 -11.19 -14.69
C ALA A 98 5.11 -12.24 -14.68
N ILE A 99 3.96 -11.95 -14.08
CA ILE A 99 2.79 -12.83 -14.05
C ILE A 99 1.72 -12.49 -15.10
N ASN A 100 2.01 -11.53 -16.00
CA ASN A 100 1.07 -11.00 -16.99
C ASN A 100 -0.25 -10.47 -16.37
N ALA A 101 -0.17 -9.84 -15.20
CA ALA A 101 -1.32 -9.15 -14.60
C ALA A 101 -1.66 -7.88 -15.42
N PRO A 102 -2.93 -7.44 -15.43
CA PRO A 102 -3.36 -6.26 -16.18
C PRO A 102 -2.88 -4.95 -15.53
N LEU A 103 -1.59 -4.73 -15.53
CA LEU A 103 -0.97 -3.50 -15.03
C LEU A 103 -1.11 -2.38 -16.07
N VAL A 104 -1.47 -1.17 -15.64
CA VAL A 104 -1.35 0.02 -16.49
C VAL A 104 0.10 0.16 -16.99
N PRO A 105 0.34 0.33 -18.32
CA PRO A 105 1.69 0.35 -18.87
C PRO A 105 2.61 1.28 -18.09
N SER A 106 3.73 0.75 -17.65
CA SER A 106 4.64 1.39 -16.71
C SER A 106 6.09 1.27 -17.17
N TYR A 107 6.87 2.33 -17.02
CA TYR A 107 8.21 2.47 -17.59
C TYR A 107 9.18 2.92 -16.51
N VAL A 108 10.26 2.17 -16.32
CA VAL A 108 11.32 2.51 -15.36
C VAL A 108 12.63 2.65 -16.10
N PHE A 109 13.36 3.72 -15.80
CA PHE A 109 14.66 4.01 -16.38
C PHE A 109 15.68 4.21 -15.28
N TYR A 110 16.83 3.55 -15.41
CA TYR A 110 17.99 3.68 -14.53
C TYR A 110 19.11 4.52 -15.16
N SER A 111 18.86 5.02 -16.39
CA SER A 111 19.75 5.92 -17.14
C SER A 111 19.02 7.19 -17.50
N LYS A 112 19.59 8.34 -17.13
CA LYS A 112 19.04 9.66 -17.50
C LYS A 112 18.94 9.82 -19.03
N LYS A 113 19.94 9.31 -19.76
CA LYS A 113 19.98 9.39 -21.24
C LYS A 113 18.81 8.62 -21.85
N GLU A 114 18.56 7.42 -21.37
CA GLU A 114 17.46 6.58 -21.87
C GLU A 114 16.09 7.17 -21.50
N ALA A 115 15.93 7.66 -20.27
CA ALA A 115 14.71 8.32 -19.84
C ALA A 115 14.38 9.54 -20.72
N ILE A 116 15.37 10.39 -21.02
CA ILE A 116 15.18 11.56 -21.91
C ILE A 116 14.84 11.10 -23.33
N LYS A 117 15.55 10.10 -23.88
CA LYS A 117 15.26 9.56 -25.23
C LYS A 117 13.83 9.00 -25.32
N TRP A 118 13.33 8.37 -24.26
CA TRP A 118 11.95 7.89 -24.22
C TRP A 118 10.95 9.06 -24.10
N VAL A 119 11.21 10.06 -23.25
CA VAL A 119 10.39 11.27 -23.13
C VAL A 119 10.27 12.02 -24.44
N GLU A 120 11.27 11.94 -25.33
CA GLU A 120 11.23 12.56 -26.65
C GLU A 120 10.22 11.94 -27.61
N LYS A 121 9.89 10.68 -27.42
CA LYS A 121 9.06 9.88 -28.33
C LYS A 121 7.68 9.52 -27.78
N THR A 122 7.51 9.60 -26.45
CA THR A 122 6.26 9.18 -25.80
C THR A 122 5.15 10.22 -25.97
N VAL A 123 3.91 9.74 -25.88
CA VAL A 123 2.70 10.58 -25.89
C VAL A 123 2.36 11.01 -24.47
N PHE A 124 1.92 12.24 -24.28
CA PHE A 124 1.53 12.81 -23.00
C PHE A 124 0.00 12.97 -22.88
N PRO A 125 -0.55 13.06 -21.65
CA PRO A 125 0.14 13.12 -20.35
C PRO A 125 0.65 11.75 -19.85
N LYS A 126 1.61 11.78 -18.92
CA LYS A 126 2.13 10.61 -18.19
C LYS A 126 2.14 10.87 -16.70
N VAL A 127 1.91 9.84 -15.90
CA VAL A 127 1.99 9.90 -14.43
C VAL A 127 3.41 9.55 -14.02
N PHE A 128 4.10 10.47 -13.37
CA PHE A 128 5.39 10.23 -12.73
C PHE A 128 5.16 9.83 -11.29
N LYS A 129 5.79 8.74 -10.85
CA LYS A 129 5.66 8.22 -9.48
C LYS A 129 7.05 8.03 -8.86
N LEU A 130 7.14 8.19 -7.54
CA LEU A 130 8.29 7.69 -6.80
C LEU A 130 8.05 6.24 -6.38
N ARG A 131 9.12 5.51 -6.10
CA ARG A 131 9.10 4.11 -5.68
C ARG A 131 8.26 3.93 -4.43
N GLY A 132 8.55 4.69 -3.38
CA GLY A 132 7.82 4.67 -2.12
C GLY A 132 6.78 5.77 -1.98
N GLY A 133 5.94 5.63 -0.94
CA GLY A 133 4.95 6.62 -0.53
C GLY A 133 3.51 6.26 -0.84
N ALA A 134 2.65 6.54 0.13
CA ALA A 134 1.21 6.31 0.10
C ALA A 134 0.41 7.62 0.00
N GLY A 135 -0.89 7.51 -0.26
CA GLY A 135 -1.83 8.64 -0.26
C GLY A 135 -1.59 9.64 -1.40
N SER A 136 -1.07 9.18 -2.52
CA SER A 136 -0.82 9.99 -3.72
C SER A 136 0.20 11.14 -3.54
N LYS A 137 0.95 11.17 -2.44
CA LYS A 137 1.90 12.26 -2.14
C LYS A 137 3.04 12.37 -3.14
N ASN A 138 3.44 11.25 -3.71
CA ASN A 138 4.58 11.12 -4.61
C ASN A 138 4.14 10.80 -6.06
N VAL A 139 2.96 11.30 -6.47
CA VAL A 139 2.36 11.08 -7.79
C VAL A 139 2.17 12.44 -8.46
N MET A 140 2.77 12.63 -9.62
CA MET A 140 2.77 13.88 -10.36
C MET A 140 2.35 13.64 -11.82
N LEU A 141 1.47 14.47 -12.37
CA LEU A 141 1.11 14.43 -13.79
C LEU A 141 2.11 15.29 -14.59
N ALA A 142 2.73 14.70 -15.58
CA ALA A 142 3.53 15.39 -16.58
C ALA A 142 2.66 15.59 -17.82
N HIS A 143 2.24 16.83 -18.10
CA HIS A 143 1.35 17.15 -19.21
C HIS A 143 2.07 17.19 -20.56
N ASN A 144 3.39 17.36 -20.55
CA ASN A 144 4.18 17.54 -21.75
C ASN A 144 5.64 17.14 -21.54
N LYS A 145 6.38 17.07 -22.65
CA LYS A 145 7.82 16.76 -22.70
C LYS A 145 8.66 17.62 -21.78
N LYS A 146 8.38 18.94 -21.70
CA LYS A 146 9.18 19.88 -20.88
C LYS A 146 9.07 19.56 -19.38
N GLU A 147 7.87 19.24 -18.92
CA GLU A 147 7.61 18.83 -17.54
C GLU A 147 8.26 17.48 -17.24
N ALA A 148 8.09 16.49 -18.11
CA ALA A 148 8.69 15.17 -17.95
C ALA A 148 10.24 15.27 -17.90
N CYS A 149 10.86 16.03 -18.81
CA CYS A 149 12.31 16.27 -18.79
C CYS A 149 12.79 16.93 -17.49
N ARG A 150 12.00 17.84 -16.90
CA ARG A 150 12.32 18.46 -15.61
C ARG A 150 12.30 17.42 -14.48
N LEU A 151 11.30 16.54 -14.46
CA LEU A 151 11.19 15.46 -13.48
C LEU A 151 12.36 14.47 -13.62
N VAL A 152 12.70 14.04 -14.84
CA VAL A 152 13.87 13.19 -15.11
C VAL A 152 15.18 13.86 -14.65
N LYS A 153 15.41 15.13 -14.99
CA LYS A 153 16.61 15.86 -14.56
C LYS A 153 16.71 15.91 -13.03
N LYS A 154 15.59 16.10 -12.34
CA LYS A 154 15.55 16.10 -10.88
C LYS A 154 15.81 14.69 -10.33
N ALA A 155 15.19 13.65 -10.88
CA ALA A 155 15.33 12.25 -10.46
C ALA A 155 16.79 11.75 -10.54
N PHE A 156 17.54 12.18 -11.56
CA PHE A 156 18.97 11.85 -11.72
C PHE A 156 19.92 12.93 -11.20
N GLY A 157 19.42 13.92 -10.47
CA GLY A 157 20.20 14.97 -9.86
C GLY A 157 19.97 15.04 -8.35
N LYS A 158 19.28 16.10 -7.88
CA LYS A 158 19.00 16.29 -6.45
C LYS A 158 18.04 15.27 -5.85
N GLY A 159 17.31 14.51 -6.68
CA GLY A 159 16.30 13.57 -6.26
C GLY A 159 15.06 14.21 -5.65
N PHE A 160 14.22 13.35 -5.07
CA PHE A 160 12.98 13.72 -4.40
C PHE A 160 13.04 13.26 -2.95
N PRO A 161 12.90 14.16 -1.97
CA PRO A 161 12.72 13.75 -0.59
C PRO A 161 11.35 13.04 -0.47
N GLN A 162 11.29 11.90 0.18
CA GLN A 162 10.03 11.15 0.39
C GLN A 162 9.02 11.96 1.21
N SER A 163 9.49 12.82 2.10
CA SER A 163 8.67 13.82 2.78
C SER A 163 9.28 15.20 2.58
N SER A 164 8.55 16.12 1.96
CA SER A 164 8.93 17.51 1.86
C SER A 164 7.96 18.38 2.64
N ILE A 165 8.49 19.47 3.24
CA ILE A 165 7.63 20.45 3.89
C ILE A 165 6.60 21.06 2.94
N GLY A 166 6.95 21.21 1.66
CA GLY A 166 6.02 21.66 0.64
C GLY A 166 4.84 20.72 0.46
N ASN A 167 5.07 19.39 0.49
CA ASN A 167 4.00 18.40 0.43
C ASN A 167 3.14 18.42 1.70
N LEU A 168 3.76 18.59 2.87
CA LEU A 168 3.04 18.72 4.14
C LEU A 168 2.14 19.95 4.12
N ILE A 169 2.68 21.13 3.78
CA ILE A 169 1.92 22.38 3.73
C ILE A 169 0.78 22.29 2.71
N SER A 170 1.04 21.78 1.51
CA SER A 170 0.01 21.68 0.47
C SER A 170 -1.14 20.77 0.88
N GLU A 171 -0.84 19.63 1.50
CA GLU A 171 -1.85 18.70 2.01
C GLU A 171 -2.63 19.29 3.20
N ASP A 172 -1.96 19.98 4.11
CA ASP A 172 -2.57 20.61 5.25
C ASP A 172 -3.49 21.78 4.84
N LEU A 173 -3.06 22.58 3.89
CA LEU A 173 -3.89 23.66 3.32
C LEU A 173 -5.11 23.09 2.58
N ARG A 174 -4.97 21.96 1.89
CA ARG A 174 -6.07 21.24 1.26
C ARG A 174 -7.10 20.77 2.31
N LYS A 175 -6.61 20.04 3.35
CA LYS A 175 -7.47 19.57 4.45
C LYS A 175 -8.20 20.70 5.15
N ARG A 176 -7.53 21.87 5.29
CA ARG A 176 -8.17 23.06 5.83
C ARG A 176 -9.28 23.59 4.93
N LYS A 177 -9.06 23.65 3.60
CA LYS A 177 -10.11 24.06 2.65
C LYS A 177 -11.32 23.12 2.69
N GLU A 178 -11.09 21.83 2.99
CA GLU A 178 -12.15 20.83 3.17
C GLU A 178 -12.77 20.83 4.58
N GLY A 179 -12.38 21.75 5.47
CA GLY A 179 -12.88 21.81 6.84
C GLY A 179 -12.38 20.70 7.77
N LYS A 180 -11.44 19.88 7.32
CA LYS A 180 -10.90 18.71 8.05
C LYS A 180 -9.73 19.05 8.97
N LYS A 181 -9.21 20.29 8.94
CA LYS A 181 -8.06 20.74 9.73
C LYS A 181 -8.14 22.23 10.04
N SER A 182 -7.87 22.59 11.28
CA SER A 182 -7.81 24.00 11.71
C SER A 182 -6.47 24.65 11.32
N LEU A 183 -6.43 25.99 11.32
CA LEU A 183 -5.19 26.76 11.09
C LEU A 183 -4.14 26.44 12.16
N ILE A 184 -4.58 26.27 13.41
CA ILE A 184 -3.70 26.00 14.55
C ILE A 184 -3.01 24.65 14.36
N GLU A 185 -3.72 23.62 13.88
CA GLU A 185 -3.13 22.30 13.58
C GLU A 185 -2.12 22.38 12.43
N VAL A 186 -2.40 23.16 11.38
CA VAL A 186 -1.45 23.39 10.28
C VAL A 186 -0.16 24.02 10.80
N VAL A 187 -0.26 25.07 11.61
CA VAL A 187 0.90 25.75 12.21
C VAL A 187 1.65 24.80 13.16
N LYS A 188 0.94 24.01 13.96
CA LYS A 188 1.54 23.02 14.86
C LYS A 188 2.34 21.96 14.10
N ASP A 189 1.85 21.47 12.97
CA ASP A 189 2.54 20.46 12.16
C ASP A 189 3.76 21.03 11.45
N ILE A 190 3.67 22.27 10.94
CA ILE A 190 4.82 23.00 10.39
C ILE A 190 5.88 23.22 11.48
N SER A 191 5.46 23.64 12.67
CA SER A 191 6.37 23.87 13.81
C SER A 191 7.02 22.54 14.25
N ALA A 192 6.26 21.46 14.33
CA ALA A 192 6.77 20.13 14.65
C ALA A 192 7.80 19.64 13.62
N TYR A 193 7.59 19.96 12.34
CA TYR A 193 8.53 19.65 11.26
C TYR A 193 9.90 20.31 11.49
N TYR A 194 9.94 21.55 11.93
CA TYR A 194 11.20 22.27 12.19
C TYR A 194 11.80 21.99 13.57
N LEU A 195 10.97 21.85 14.61
CA LEU A 195 11.42 21.69 15.99
C LEU A 195 11.79 20.25 16.36
N LYS A 196 11.25 19.25 15.64
CA LYS A 196 11.59 17.83 15.81
C LYS A 196 12.23 17.24 14.55
N PRO A 197 13.30 17.82 13.99
CA PRO A 197 13.89 17.36 12.74
C PRO A 197 14.61 16.00 12.84
N GLY A 198 14.64 15.40 14.03
CA GLY A 198 15.60 14.36 14.35
C GLY A 198 15.27 12.96 13.84
N THR A 199 14.00 12.60 13.66
CA THR A 199 13.64 11.20 13.41
C THR A 199 13.06 10.95 12.01
N PHE A 200 12.17 11.80 11.53
CA PHE A 200 11.46 11.56 10.28
C PHE A 200 12.26 11.98 9.03
N HIS A 201 13.02 13.08 9.08
CA HIS A 201 13.73 13.61 7.91
C HIS A 201 15.09 12.98 7.65
N LYS A 202 15.82 12.63 8.73
CA LYS A 202 17.14 11.98 8.59
C LYS A 202 17.06 10.54 8.13
N SER A 203 15.92 9.92 8.26
CA SER A 203 15.71 8.50 8.02
C SER A 203 15.03 8.18 6.70
N HIS A 204 14.40 9.16 6.03
CA HIS A 204 13.82 8.97 4.71
C HIS A 204 14.85 9.34 3.64
N GLN A 205 15.31 8.33 2.91
CA GLN A 205 16.27 8.49 1.81
C GLN A 205 15.70 9.38 0.71
N ILE A 206 16.57 10.12 0.04
CA ILE A 206 16.24 10.83 -1.19
C ILE A 206 16.04 9.80 -2.29
N GLU A 207 14.87 9.78 -2.90
CA GLU A 207 14.58 8.95 -4.08
C GLU A 207 15.29 9.54 -5.29
N CYS A 208 16.33 8.87 -5.78
CA CYS A 208 17.12 9.31 -6.93
C CYS A 208 17.73 8.10 -7.66
N GLY A 209 18.29 8.35 -8.86
CA GLY A 209 18.95 7.33 -9.66
C GLY A 209 18.01 6.53 -10.57
N TYR A 210 16.73 6.83 -10.58
CA TYR A 210 15.74 6.22 -11.47
C TYR A 210 14.64 7.23 -11.85
N ALA A 211 13.91 6.93 -12.93
CA ALA A 211 12.69 7.63 -13.32
C ALA A 211 11.58 6.62 -13.60
N TYR A 212 10.44 6.72 -12.92
CA TYR A 212 9.28 5.85 -13.10
C TYR A 212 8.11 6.63 -13.67
N PHE A 213 7.60 6.19 -14.82
CA PHE A 213 6.40 6.72 -15.47
C PHE A 213 5.37 5.62 -15.64
N GLN A 214 4.10 6.01 -15.59
CA GLN A 214 2.96 5.16 -15.88
C GLN A 214 2.05 5.90 -16.86
N ASP A 215 1.36 5.18 -17.74
CA ASP A 215 0.39 5.79 -18.63
C ASP A 215 -0.73 6.46 -17.85
N PHE A 216 -1.15 7.62 -18.32
CA PHE A 216 -2.35 8.27 -17.82
C PHE A 216 -3.54 7.76 -18.61
N ILE A 217 -4.49 7.12 -17.92
CA ILE A 217 -5.73 6.65 -18.54
C ILE A 217 -6.83 7.69 -18.24
N PRO A 218 -7.30 8.44 -19.25
CA PRO A 218 -8.33 9.46 -19.05
C PRO A 218 -9.71 8.84 -18.76
N ASN A 219 -10.66 9.69 -18.38
CA ASN A 219 -12.08 9.35 -18.18
C ASN A 219 -12.35 8.39 -17.01
N ASN A 220 -11.45 8.30 -16.05
CA ASN A 220 -11.69 7.63 -14.79
C ASN A 220 -11.97 8.70 -13.73
N ASP A 221 -13.23 8.84 -13.31
CA ASP A 221 -13.66 9.75 -12.24
C ASP A 221 -13.52 9.12 -10.85
N HIS A 222 -13.28 7.82 -10.81
CA HIS A 222 -13.02 7.02 -9.61
C HIS A 222 -12.01 5.92 -9.89
N ASP A 223 -11.43 5.37 -8.84
CA ASP A 223 -10.80 4.06 -8.84
C ASP A 223 -11.63 3.07 -8.02
N ILE A 224 -11.41 1.77 -8.24
CA ILE A 224 -11.98 0.71 -7.42
C ILE A 224 -10.85 0.13 -6.56
N ARG A 225 -10.99 0.25 -5.25
CA ARG A 225 -10.13 -0.47 -4.31
C ARG A 225 -10.74 -1.81 -4.00
N VAL A 226 -9.95 -2.86 -4.17
CA VAL A 226 -10.30 -4.24 -3.86
C VAL A 226 -9.33 -4.76 -2.83
N VAL A 227 -9.83 -5.24 -1.70
CA VAL A 227 -9.01 -5.83 -0.63
C VAL A 227 -9.27 -7.32 -0.58
N VAL A 228 -8.24 -8.09 -0.89
CA VAL A 228 -8.23 -9.55 -0.80
C VAL A 228 -7.64 -9.97 0.54
N ILE A 229 -8.28 -10.89 1.25
CA ILE A 229 -7.77 -11.52 2.47
C ILE A 229 -8.11 -13.00 2.40
N GLY A 230 -7.10 -13.82 2.04
CA GLY A 230 -7.33 -15.23 1.77
C GLY A 230 -8.33 -15.44 0.62
N ASP A 231 -9.43 -16.08 0.94
CA ASP A 231 -10.55 -16.40 0.02
C ASP A 231 -11.69 -15.38 0.01
N ARG A 232 -11.50 -14.22 0.66
CA ARG A 232 -12.53 -13.18 0.81
C ARG A 232 -12.05 -11.85 0.21
N VAL A 233 -12.96 -11.18 -0.47
CA VAL A 233 -12.73 -9.88 -1.11
C VAL A 233 -13.77 -8.87 -0.66
N MET A 234 -13.31 -7.70 -0.27
CA MET A 234 -14.12 -6.50 -0.06
C MET A 234 -13.73 -5.46 -1.11
N ALA A 235 -14.68 -4.62 -1.53
CA ALA A 235 -14.39 -3.58 -2.51
C ALA A 235 -15.17 -2.28 -2.25
N GLU A 236 -14.58 -1.18 -2.73
CA GLU A 236 -15.17 0.17 -2.68
C GLU A 236 -14.76 0.97 -3.92
N LYS A 237 -15.66 1.80 -4.42
CA LYS A 237 -15.32 2.86 -5.37
C LYS A 237 -14.87 4.10 -4.59
N ARG A 238 -13.80 4.73 -5.07
CA ARG A 238 -13.27 5.96 -4.49
C ARG A 238 -13.26 7.05 -5.55
N TYR A 239 -14.11 8.04 -5.41
CA TYR A 239 -14.18 9.14 -6.37
C TYR A 239 -12.99 10.06 -6.28
N CYS A 240 -12.57 10.57 -7.43
CA CYS A 240 -11.49 11.52 -7.53
C CYS A 240 -11.80 12.81 -6.76
N ARG A 241 -10.75 13.50 -6.34
CA ARG A 241 -10.86 14.83 -5.73
C ARG A 241 -11.31 15.84 -6.78
N ASN A 242 -12.02 16.87 -6.36
CA ASN A 242 -12.43 17.94 -7.28
C ASN A 242 -11.21 18.59 -7.94
N GLY A 243 -11.16 18.57 -9.28
CA GLY A 243 -10.06 19.12 -10.07
C GLY A 243 -8.75 18.33 -9.99
N ASP A 244 -8.79 17.05 -9.56
CA ASP A 244 -7.64 16.16 -9.47
C ASP A 244 -7.99 14.79 -10.06
N PHE A 245 -7.04 14.11 -10.66
CA PHE A 245 -7.19 12.74 -11.19
C PHE A 245 -6.99 11.65 -10.11
N ARG A 246 -6.61 12.03 -8.90
CA ARG A 246 -6.28 11.11 -7.81
C ARG A 246 -7.49 10.88 -6.91
N ALA A 247 -7.89 9.63 -6.74
CA ALA A 247 -8.97 9.21 -5.87
C ALA A 247 -8.51 8.97 -4.42
N SER A 248 -7.30 8.47 -4.24
CA SER A 248 -6.76 8.16 -2.92
C SER A 248 -6.79 9.36 -1.96
N GLY A 249 -7.39 9.16 -0.78
CA GLY A 249 -7.53 10.19 0.25
C GLY A 249 -8.59 11.27 -0.06
N SER A 250 -9.50 11.03 -1.00
CA SER A 250 -10.65 11.93 -1.26
C SER A 250 -11.67 11.87 -0.14
N GLY A 251 -11.86 10.69 0.48
CA GLY A 251 -12.87 10.41 1.48
C GLY A 251 -14.29 10.31 0.90
N LYS A 252 -14.41 10.10 -0.42
CA LYS A 252 -15.69 9.93 -1.13
C LYS A 252 -15.79 8.48 -1.56
N PHE A 253 -16.60 7.70 -0.89
CA PHE A 253 -16.77 6.27 -1.12
C PHE A 253 -18.17 5.96 -1.64
N GLU A 254 -18.28 4.92 -2.48
CA GLU A 254 -19.51 4.28 -2.92
C GLU A 254 -19.32 2.77 -2.83
N TYR A 255 -20.37 2.06 -2.42
CA TYR A 255 -20.37 0.61 -2.24
C TYR A 255 -21.40 -0.02 -3.17
N GLY A 256 -21.19 -1.28 -3.49
CA GLY A 256 -22.03 -2.02 -4.43
C GLY A 256 -21.63 -1.81 -5.90
N SER A 257 -22.25 -2.59 -6.79
CA SER A 257 -22.03 -2.54 -8.25
C SER A 257 -20.56 -2.57 -8.67
N ILE A 258 -19.79 -3.47 -8.08
CA ILE A 258 -18.40 -3.75 -8.51
C ILE A 258 -18.45 -4.80 -9.62
N PRO A 259 -17.82 -4.58 -10.77
CA PRO A 259 -17.79 -5.57 -11.84
C PRO A 259 -17.08 -6.86 -11.43
N ASP A 260 -17.66 -8.02 -11.77
CA ASP A 260 -17.10 -9.34 -11.44
C ASP A 260 -15.67 -9.52 -11.97
N GLU A 261 -15.36 -8.97 -13.13
CA GLU A 261 -14.00 -8.99 -13.69
C GLU A 261 -12.95 -8.34 -12.77
N VAL A 262 -13.32 -7.30 -12.02
CA VAL A 262 -12.43 -6.64 -11.07
C VAL A 262 -12.15 -7.56 -9.88
N ILE A 263 -13.20 -8.18 -9.35
CA ILE A 263 -13.12 -9.13 -8.23
C ILE A 263 -12.29 -10.35 -8.64
N GLN A 264 -12.61 -10.96 -9.80
CA GLN A 264 -11.87 -12.10 -10.32
C GLN A 264 -10.40 -11.79 -10.57
N THR A 265 -10.11 -10.64 -11.19
CA THR A 265 -8.73 -10.20 -11.43
C THR A 265 -7.94 -10.03 -10.14
N ALA A 266 -8.58 -9.53 -9.09
CA ALA A 266 -7.95 -9.37 -7.78
C ALA A 266 -7.62 -10.73 -7.14
N PHE A 267 -8.57 -11.68 -7.14
CA PHE A 267 -8.34 -13.04 -6.66
C PHE A 267 -7.22 -13.74 -7.43
N ASP A 268 -7.30 -13.75 -8.76
CA ASP A 268 -6.32 -14.42 -9.63
C ASP A 268 -4.91 -13.87 -9.41
N THR A 269 -4.81 -12.54 -9.28
CA THR A 269 -3.53 -11.88 -9.06
C THR A 269 -2.97 -12.21 -7.66
N ALA A 270 -3.80 -12.13 -6.62
CA ALA A 270 -3.40 -12.46 -5.26
C ALA A 270 -2.96 -13.92 -5.15
N LYS A 271 -3.69 -14.85 -5.76
CA LYS A 271 -3.40 -16.30 -5.78
C LYS A 271 -2.09 -16.61 -6.49
N LYS A 272 -1.89 -16.05 -7.72
CA LYS A 272 -0.64 -16.23 -8.48
C LYS A 272 0.57 -15.74 -7.70
N LEU A 273 0.43 -14.64 -6.94
CA LEU A 273 1.49 -14.04 -6.15
C LEU A 273 1.60 -14.63 -4.73
N LYS A 274 0.71 -15.53 -4.33
CA LYS A 274 0.66 -16.15 -2.99
C LYS A 274 0.52 -15.09 -1.87
N LEU A 275 -0.29 -14.06 -2.11
CA LEU A 275 -0.51 -12.99 -1.15
C LEU A 275 -1.58 -13.39 -0.14
N GLN A 276 -1.26 -13.28 1.15
CA GLN A 276 -2.23 -13.52 2.22
C GLN A 276 -3.24 -12.39 2.37
N CYS A 277 -2.79 -11.15 2.06
CA CYS A 277 -3.58 -9.95 2.18
C CYS A 277 -3.05 -8.87 1.22
N VAL A 278 -3.93 -8.23 0.46
CA VAL A 278 -3.53 -7.14 -0.44
C VAL A 278 -4.72 -6.27 -0.82
N ALA A 279 -4.49 -4.95 -0.90
CA ALA A 279 -5.38 -4.02 -1.57
C ALA A 279 -4.83 -3.73 -2.96
N PHE A 280 -5.66 -3.90 -3.99
CA PHE A 280 -5.41 -3.45 -5.35
C PHE A 280 -6.22 -2.19 -5.62
N ASP A 281 -5.63 -1.25 -6.35
CA ASP A 281 -6.33 -0.08 -6.88
C ASP A 281 -6.49 -0.26 -8.40
N PHE A 282 -7.73 -0.26 -8.89
CA PHE A 282 -8.08 -0.46 -10.29
C PHE A 282 -8.64 0.80 -10.93
N ILE A 283 -8.29 1.02 -12.19
CA ILE A 283 -8.97 1.95 -13.12
C ILE A 283 -9.34 1.20 -14.40
N PHE A 284 -10.05 1.84 -15.32
CA PHE A 284 -10.50 1.19 -16.55
C PHE A 284 -9.84 1.78 -17.81
N LEU A 285 -9.33 0.89 -18.66
CA LEU A 285 -8.99 1.19 -20.04
C LEU A 285 -10.11 0.68 -20.94
N GLY A 286 -11.04 1.55 -21.30
CA GLY A 286 -12.31 1.14 -21.87
C GLY A 286 -13.10 0.35 -20.85
N VAL A 287 -13.37 -0.93 -21.12
CA VAL A 287 -14.07 -1.86 -20.20
C VAL A 287 -13.10 -2.73 -19.38
N GLN A 288 -11.82 -2.74 -19.74
CA GLN A 288 -10.83 -3.61 -19.10
C GLN A 288 -10.34 -3.03 -17.77
N PRO A 289 -10.43 -3.76 -16.64
CA PRO A 289 -9.85 -3.34 -15.39
C PRO A 289 -8.32 -3.42 -15.44
N MET A 290 -7.65 -2.36 -14.99
CA MET A 290 -6.20 -2.23 -14.98
C MET A 290 -5.71 -1.87 -13.58
N ILE A 291 -4.73 -2.60 -13.07
CA ILE A 291 -4.10 -2.34 -11.77
C ILE A 291 -3.18 -1.11 -11.89
N ILE A 292 -3.30 -0.16 -10.97
CA ILE A 292 -2.41 1.00 -10.88
C ILE A 292 -1.45 0.93 -9.70
N GLU A 293 -1.80 0.18 -8.66
CA GLU A 293 -1.01 0.00 -7.44
C GLU A 293 -1.54 -1.19 -6.64
N MET A 294 -0.68 -1.80 -5.80
CA MET A 294 -1.07 -2.78 -4.80
C MET A 294 -0.34 -2.55 -3.47
N SER A 295 -0.98 -2.91 -2.36
CA SER A 295 -0.39 -2.74 -1.02
C SER A 295 -1.01 -3.71 -0.02
N TYR A 296 -0.21 -4.36 0.82
CA TYR A 296 -0.77 -5.14 1.94
C TYR A 296 -1.22 -4.25 3.11
N GLY A 297 -0.58 -3.09 3.27
CA GLY A 297 -0.98 -2.10 4.27
C GLY A 297 -2.02 -1.16 3.68
N PHE A 298 -3.26 -1.26 4.10
CA PHE A 298 -4.36 -0.44 3.61
C PHE A 298 -5.11 0.25 4.75
N GLY A 299 -5.75 1.38 4.42
CA GLY A 299 -6.65 2.07 5.34
C GLY A 299 -7.98 1.33 5.43
N THR A 300 -8.47 1.15 6.65
CA THR A 300 -9.67 0.37 6.93
C THR A 300 -10.98 1.15 6.83
N HIS A 301 -10.91 2.48 6.95
CA HIS A 301 -12.08 3.35 7.10
C HIS A 301 -13.14 3.21 6.00
N GLY A 302 -12.71 3.04 4.74
CA GLY A 302 -13.65 2.82 3.64
C GLY A 302 -14.21 1.40 3.68
N ILE A 303 -13.32 0.42 3.71
CA ILE A 303 -13.64 -1.00 3.53
C ILE A 303 -14.57 -1.56 4.61
N THR A 304 -14.50 -1.04 5.85
CA THR A 304 -15.40 -1.45 6.95
C THR A 304 -16.88 -1.17 6.69
N ASN A 305 -17.19 -0.33 5.71
CA ASN A 305 -18.57 0.01 5.35
C ASN A 305 -19.05 -0.69 4.08
N SER A 306 -18.30 -1.67 3.55
CA SER A 306 -18.72 -2.42 2.34
C SER A 306 -19.94 -3.28 2.55
N GLY A 307 -20.27 -3.62 3.81
CA GLY A 307 -21.49 -4.35 4.18
C GLY A 307 -21.43 -5.86 3.90
N GLY A 308 -20.30 -6.36 3.40
CA GLY A 308 -20.10 -7.76 3.09
C GLY A 308 -18.84 -8.00 2.26
N TYR A 309 -18.71 -9.21 1.73
CA TYR A 309 -17.55 -9.65 0.94
C TYR A 309 -17.97 -10.63 -0.15
N TRP A 310 -17.13 -10.80 -1.17
CA TRP A 310 -17.23 -11.85 -2.17
C TRP A 310 -16.28 -13.00 -1.84
N THR A 311 -16.68 -14.19 -2.18
CA THR A 311 -15.85 -15.40 -2.21
C THR A 311 -15.32 -15.66 -3.61
N GLU A 312 -14.38 -16.64 -3.79
CA GLU A 312 -13.73 -16.93 -5.09
C GLU A 312 -14.73 -17.32 -6.19
N ASP A 313 -15.90 -17.84 -5.85
CA ASP A 313 -17.01 -18.17 -6.76
C ASP A 313 -17.90 -16.95 -7.11
N LEU A 314 -17.45 -15.74 -6.74
CA LEU A 314 -18.12 -14.47 -6.95
C LEU A 314 -19.48 -14.34 -6.23
N ASN A 315 -19.75 -15.19 -5.24
CA ASN A 315 -20.91 -15.06 -4.39
C ASN A 315 -20.74 -13.96 -3.37
N TRP A 316 -21.75 -13.11 -3.26
CA TRP A 316 -21.81 -12.06 -2.25
C TRP A 316 -22.34 -12.59 -0.92
N HIS A 317 -21.64 -12.27 0.16
CA HIS A 317 -22.03 -12.58 1.52
C HIS A 317 -22.21 -11.28 2.30
N GLU A 318 -23.44 -11.03 2.75
CA GLU A 318 -23.71 -9.88 3.63
C GLU A 318 -23.07 -10.13 5.00
N ASP A 319 -22.22 -9.21 5.45
CA ASP A 319 -21.61 -9.24 6.77
C ASP A 319 -21.35 -7.80 7.23
N LYS A 320 -22.12 -7.34 8.22
CA LYS A 320 -22.02 -5.99 8.78
C LYS A 320 -20.89 -5.86 9.80
N THR A 321 -20.33 -6.96 10.25
CA THR A 321 -19.24 -6.97 11.24
C THR A 321 -17.86 -6.89 10.62
N LEU A 322 -17.67 -7.54 9.46
CA LEU A 322 -16.46 -7.55 8.65
C LEU A 322 -15.18 -7.65 9.49
N ASP A 323 -15.05 -8.73 10.27
CA ASP A 323 -13.85 -8.95 11.08
C ASP A 323 -12.64 -9.40 10.25
N PHE A 324 -12.26 -8.58 9.28
CA PHE A 324 -11.16 -8.88 8.37
C PHE A 324 -9.81 -9.10 9.08
N CYS A 325 -9.60 -8.51 10.25
CA CYS A 325 -8.41 -8.79 11.07
C CYS A 325 -8.49 -10.19 11.72
N GLY A 326 -9.69 -10.61 12.14
CA GLY A 326 -9.91 -11.99 12.60
C GLY A 326 -9.66 -13.00 11.49
N TRP A 327 -10.09 -12.71 10.25
CA TRP A 327 -9.81 -13.58 9.09
C TRP A 327 -8.30 -13.75 8.82
N MET A 328 -7.49 -12.71 9.07
CA MET A 328 -6.02 -12.81 8.95
C MET A 328 -5.44 -13.84 9.91
N VAL A 329 -5.95 -13.88 11.15
CA VAL A 329 -5.53 -14.87 12.16
C VAL A 329 -6.03 -16.26 11.77
N GLU A 330 -7.29 -16.39 11.36
CA GLU A 330 -7.90 -17.64 10.91
C GLU A 330 -7.13 -18.26 9.75
N ASN A 331 -6.84 -17.47 8.72
CA ASN A 331 -6.10 -17.93 7.54
C ASN A 331 -4.68 -18.39 7.92
N LEU A 332 -3.99 -17.66 8.79
CA LEU A 332 -2.66 -18.05 9.27
C LEU A 332 -2.70 -19.40 10.03
N ILE A 333 -3.74 -19.62 10.85
CA ILE A 333 -3.93 -20.89 11.57
C ILE A 333 -4.15 -22.04 10.59
N ASN A 334 -4.97 -21.82 9.55
CA ASN A 334 -5.24 -22.83 8.52
C ASN A 334 -3.98 -23.19 7.69
N GLU A 335 -2.97 -22.30 7.62
CA GLU A 335 -1.68 -22.60 7.00
C GLU A 335 -0.75 -23.44 7.91
N ILE A 336 -1.04 -23.54 9.20
CA ILE A 336 -0.24 -24.28 10.19
C ILE A 336 -0.75 -25.71 10.36
N ILE A 337 -2.08 -25.89 10.33
CA ILE A 337 -2.74 -27.20 10.47
C ILE A 337 -2.66 -27.98 9.15
#